data_3e6bbc34f46acfbe2834343289c35617
#
_entry.id   3e6bbc34f46acfbe2834343289c35617
#
_cell.length_a   1.000
_cell.length_b   1.000
_cell.length_c   1.000
_cell.angle_alpha   90.00
_cell.angle_beta   90.00
_cell.angle_gamma   90.00
#
_symmetry.space_group_name_H-M   'P 1'
#
loop_
_entity.id
_entity.type
_entity.pdbx_description
1 polymer ?
#
loop_
_entity_poly.entity_id
_entity_poly.type
_entity_poly.pdbx_seq_one_letter_code
_entity_poly.pdbx_strand_id
1 'polypeptide(L)'
;MTRSLSALIAIPVAISAALVFIVGPSMAQGTGGISALYPGDEGIEAHPSVIFVEQFEEGSIANIVPRWGDARNPNGMQFSSDVPPGSPPGHSLNIPWVGGGVNSGGHLYKVLRPGVNDTIYVRYYIKYPASGRYAHTGIWIGGANPVSEWPDPQAGSRPNGDDRFIAAGEQNNVINSFEHYDYWMGMHPDGTGAYWGNFLLNNPSVQAGKGQWTCVEEMVKLNNPTTAFNGEHALWLNGVKVSHLGPGFPRGLWSGGRFTQDPAGSPFEGFRWRSASALNINWIWLQNYSPDDPTGFSSTMLFDHVVVATTYIGCLGATGAATPSAPTNLRIVRSE
;
A
#
# COMPACT_ATOMS: atom_id res chain seq x y z
N MET A 1 -60.10 -15.77 -65.42
CA MET A 1 -58.81 -16.52 -65.23
C MET A 1 -57.96 -15.69 -64.29
N THR A 2 -58.11 -15.89 -63.03
CA THR A 2 -57.40 -15.15 -61.94
C THR A 2 -56.43 -16.11 -61.24
N ARG A 3 -55.12 -15.94 -61.40
CA ARG A 3 -54.07 -16.68 -60.71
C ARG A 3 -53.79 -16.01 -59.39
N SER A 4 -53.98 -16.70 -58.32
CA SER A 4 -53.57 -16.31 -56.95
C SER A 4 -52.07 -16.60 -56.78
N LEU A 5 -51.27 -15.59 -56.38
CA LEU A 5 -49.89 -15.73 -55.92
C LEU A 5 -49.91 -15.85 -54.40
N SER A 6 -49.50 -17.00 -53.90
CA SER A 6 -49.24 -17.18 -52.45
C SER A 6 -47.81 -16.71 -52.17
N ALA A 7 -47.65 -15.70 -51.31
CA ALA A 7 -46.37 -15.24 -50.83
C ALA A 7 -45.96 -16.06 -49.61
N LEU A 8 -44.82 -16.72 -49.65
CA LEU A 8 -44.18 -17.39 -48.53
C LEU A 8 -43.42 -16.31 -47.70
N ILE A 9 -43.84 -16.16 -46.48
CA ILE A 9 -43.16 -15.31 -45.48
C ILE A 9 -42.09 -16.18 -44.81
N ALA A 10 -40.82 -15.86 -45.05
CA ALA A 10 -39.69 -16.44 -44.36
C ALA A 10 -39.46 -15.68 -43.01
N ILE A 11 -39.57 -16.38 -41.91
CA ILE A 11 -39.29 -15.87 -40.57
C ILE A 11 -37.78 -16.06 -40.31
N PRO A 12 -37.01 -15.01 -40.02
CA PRO A 12 -35.60 -15.18 -39.60
C PRO A 12 -35.51 -15.70 -38.17
N VAL A 13 -34.92 -16.86 -37.98
CA VAL A 13 -34.54 -17.39 -36.66
C VAL A 13 -33.29 -16.65 -36.22
N ALA A 14 -33.41 -15.75 -35.25
CA ALA A 14 -32.29 -15.13 -34.60
C ALA A 14 -31.65 -16.12 -33.63
N ILE A 15 -30.46 -16.59 -33.95
CA ILE A 15 -29.63 -17.39 -33.04
C ILE A 15 -28.91 -16.41 -32.11
N SER A 16 -29.41 -16.27 -30.88
CA SER A 16 -28.70 -15.57 -29.81
C SER A 16 -27.55 -16.42 -29.31
N ALA A 17 -26.33 -16.08 -29.69
CA ALA A 17 -25.14 -16.66 -29.09
C ALA A 17 -24.98 -16.09 -27.66
N ALA A 18 -25.29 -16.88 -26.66
CA ALA A 18 -24.98 -16.58 -25.28
C ALA A 18 -23.45 -16.68 -25.10
N LEU A 19 -22.77 -15.54 -24.93
CA LEU A 19 -21.38 -15.51 -24.47
C LEU A 19 -21.37 -15.98 -23.00
N VAL A 20 -20.97 -17.21 -22.76
CA VAL A 20 -20.65 -17.70 -21.42
C VAL A 20 -19.27 -17.13 -21.07
N PHE A 21 -19.25 -16.08 -20.25
CA PHE A 21 -18.02 -15.66 -19.58
C PHE A 21 -17.64 -16.76 -18.59
N ILE A 22 -16.67 -17.59 -18.95
CA ILE A 22 -15.98 -18.46 -18.00
C ILE A 22 -15.14 -17.50 -17.15
N VAL A 23 -15.65 -17.10 -15.98
CA VAL A 23 -14.84 -16.52 -14.92
C VAL A 23 -13.91 -17.65 -14.48
N GLY A 24 -12.68 -17.65 -15.00
CA GLY A 24 -11.65 -18.53 -14.52
C GLY A 24 -11.50 -18.31 -13.00
N PRO A 25 -11.12 -19.34 -12.23
CA PRO A 25 -10.86 -19.18 -10.81
C PRO A 25 -9.84 -18.04 -10.65
N SER A 26 -10.24 -16.99 -9.96
CA SER A 26 -9.31 -15.98 -9.46
C SER A 26 -8.26 -16.78 -8.69
N MET A 27 -7.07 -16.88 -9.22
CA MET A 27 -5.93 -17.43 -8.50
C MET A 27 -5.79 -16.55 -7.28
N ALA A 28 -6.26 -17.01 -6.12
CA ALA A 28 -5.84 -16.47 -4.85
C ALA A 28 -4.32 -16.45 -4.91
N GLN A 29 -3.75 -15.26 -5.03
CA GLN A 29 -2.29 -15.09 -4.99
C GLN A 29 -1.90 -15.62 -3.62
N GLY A 30 -1.13 -16.70 -3.62
CA GLY A 30 -0.89 -17.50 -2.45
C GLY A 30 -0.39 -16.66 -1.28
N THR A 31 -0.78 -17.07 -0.11
CA THR A 31 -0.24 -16.74 1.22
C THR A 31 1.28 -17.05 1.35
N GLY A 32 2.02 -17.02 0.26
CA GLY A 32 3.38 -17.52 0.10
C GLY A 32 4.48 -16.46 0.26
N GLY A 33 4.28 -15.41 1.06
CA GLY A 33 5.33 -14.46 1.43
C GLY A 33 6.21 -14.98 2.59
N ILE A 34 7.14 -14.14 3.06
CA ILE A 34 8.02 -14.47 4.20
C ILE A 34 7.22 -14.91 5.42
N SER A 35 6.09 -14.24 5.73
CA SER A 35 5.23 -14.55 6.88
C SER A 35 4.69 -15.99 6.89
N ALA A 36 4.61 -16.66 5.75
CA ALA A 36 4.21 -18.07 5.70
C ALA A 36 5.21 -19.01 6.38
N LEU A 37 6.45 -18.58 6.53
CA LEU A 37 7.52 -19.34 7.20
C LEU A 37 7.60 -19.04 8.70
N TYR A 38 6.94 -17.98 9.15
CA TYR A 38 7.00 -17.44 10.50
C TYR A 38 5.59 -17.20 11.05
N PRO A 39 4.87 -18.25 11.52
CA PRO A 39 3.53 -18.09 12.09
C PRO A 39 3.50 -17.04 13.19
N GLY A 40 2.58 -16.08 13.10
CA GLY A 40 2.51 -14.95 14.03
C GLY A 40 3.71 -13.99 13.96
N ASP A 41 4.51 -14.08 12.89
CA ASP A 41 5.80 -13.38 12.71
C ASP A 41 6.87 -13.73 13.76
N GLU A 42 6.71 -14.80 14.51
CA GLU A 42 7.70 -15.22 15.50
C GLU A 42 9.04 -15.54 14.82
N GLY A 43 10.09 -14.77 15.14
CA GLY A 43 11.44 -14.95 14.58
C GLY A 43 11.63 -14.46 13.14
N ILE A 44 10.67 -13.72 12.58
CA ILE A 44 10.72 -13.23 11.19
C ILE A 44 11.93 -12.32 10.93
N GLU A 45 12.45 -11.66 11.96
CA GLU A 45 13.66 -10.83 11.91
C GLU A 45 14.92 -11.62 11.53
N ALA A 46 14.91 -12.95 11.70
CA ALA A 46 16.02 -13.81 11.28
C ALA A 46 16.06 -14.10 9.77
N HIS A 47 14.98 -13.76 9.03
CA HIS A 47 14.96 -13.99 7.59
C HIS A 47 15.91 -13.02 6.86
N PRO A 48 16.78 -13.49 5.94
CA PRO A 48 17.85 -12.65 5.35
C PRO A 48 17.35 -11.47 4.51
N SER A 49 16.11 -11.50 4.05
CA SER A 49 15.49 -10.37 3.33
C SER A 49 14.86 -9.33 4.26
N VAL A 50 14.72 -9.62 5.56
CA VAL A 50 14.09 -8.68 6.51
C VAL A 50 15.12 -7.65 6.97
N ILE A 51 14.71 -6.39 6.95
CA ILE A 51 15.52 -5.22 7.29
C ILE A 51 15.13 -4.65 8.65
N PHE A 52 13.82 -4.65 8.96
CA PHE A 52 13.29 -4.07 10.18
C PHE A 52 11.99 -4.77 10.57
N VAL A 53 11.79 -4.96 11.87
CA VAL A 53 10.58 -5.51 12.47
C VAL A 53 10.18 -4.66 13.67
N GLU A 54 8.88 -4.40 13.81
CA GLU A 54 8.27 -3.81 15.00
C GLU A 54 6.93 -4.48 15.27
N GLN A 55 6.81 -5.11 16.43
CA GLN A 55 5.63 -5.86 16.87
C GLN A 55 4.96 -5.23 18.11
N PHE A 56 5.53 -4.15 18.64
CA PHE A 56 4.99 -3.40 19.79
C PHE A 56 4.83 -4.22 21.09
N GLU A 57 5.64 -5.26 21.28
CA GLU A 57 5.53 -6.19 22.42
C GLU A 57 6.35 -5.78 23.64
N GLU A 58 6.95 -4.61 23.65
CA GLU A 58 7.70 -4.11 24.79
C GLU A 58 6.80 -3.56 25.91
N GLY A 59 7.32 -3.58 27.13
CA GLY A 59 6.57 -3.16 28.32
C GLY A 59 6.26 -1.66 28.41
N SER A 60 6.78 -0.81 27.49
CA SER A 60 6.49 0.62 27.45
C SER A 60 6.77 1.25 26.09
N ILE A 61 6.08 2.35 25.80
CA ILE A 61 6.34 3.17 24.59
C ILE A 61 7.79 3.69 24.57
N ALA A 62 8.35 4.03 25.73
CA ALA A 62 9.73 4.51 25.83
C ALA A 62 10.76 3.46 25.36
N ASN A 63 10.43 2.18 25.37
CA ASN A 63 11.31 1.10 24.95
C ASN A 63 11.32 0.90 23.43
N ILE A 64 10.24 1.28 22.71
CA ILE A 64 10.17 1.17 21.25
C ILE A 64 10.74 2.40 20.54
N VAL A 65 10.57 3.60 21.08
CA VAL A 65 11.01 4.86 20.47
C VAL A 65 12.49 4.84 20.01
N PRO A 66 13.45 4.32 20.78
CA PRO A 66 14.86 4.30 20.34
C PRO A 66 15.13 3.48 19.05
N ARG A 67 14.28 2.50 18.74
CA ARG A 67 14.42 1.73 17.49
C ARG A 67 13.98 2.50 16.26
N TRP A 68 13.13 3.50 16.45
CA TRP A 68 12.60 4.29 15.34
C TRP A 68 13.48 5.51 14.98
N GLY A 69 14.10 6.14 15.91
CA GLY A 69 14.98 7.29 15.67
C GLY A 69 14.31 8.63 15.92
N ASP A 70 13.12 8.91 15.36
CA ASP A 70 12.29 10.06 15.71
C ASP A 70 10.87 9.62 16.09
N ALA A 71 10.30 10.33 17.06
CA ALA A 71 8.94 10.10 17.52
C ALA A 71 8.27 11.42 17.91
N ARG A 72 7.08 11.66 17.34
CA ARG A 72 6.27 12.81 17.74
C ARG A 72 5.13 12.35 18.64
N ASN A 73 4.95 13.06 19.76
CA ASN A 73 3.94 12.81 20.76
C ASN A 73 3.93 11.37 21.35
N PRO A 74 5.11 10.81 21.70
CA PRO A 74 5.16 9.45 22.24
C PRO A 74 4.42 9.32 23.56
N ASN A 75 4.28 10.40 24.35
CA ASN A 75 3.52 10.41 25.62
C ASN A 75 2.00 10.26 25.40
N GLY A 76 1.51 10.53 24.19
CA GLY A 76 0.11 10.30 23.83
C GLY A 76 -0.14 8.87 23.31
N MET A 77 0.90 8.12 22.99
CA MET A 77 0.79 6.75 22.49
C MET A 77 0.53 5.77 23.64
N GLN A 78 -0.17 4.70 23.35
CA GLN A 78 -0.55 3.68 24.33
C GLN A 78 -0.48 2.29 23.68
N PHE A 79 -0.41 1.26 24.50
CA PHE A 79 -0.63 -0.11 24.06
C PHE A 79 -2.11 -0.50 24.16
N SER A 80 -2.54 -1.34 23.24
CA SER A 80 -3.86 -1.97 23.22
C SER A 80 -3.70 -3.47 23.16
N SER A 81 -4.54 -4.22 23.85
CA SER A 81 -4.62 -5.68 23.74
C SER A 81 -5.42 -6.15 22.51
N ASP A 82 -5.93 -5.24 21.70
CA ASP A 82 -6.60 -5.56 20.44
C ASP A 82 -5.52 -5.74 19.37
N VAL A 83 -5.27 -6.97 18.97
CA VAL A 83 -4.23 -7.37 18.01
C VAL A 83 -4.83 -8.00 16.74
N PRO A 84 -4.11 -8.04 15.61
CA PRO A 84 -4.60 -8.65 14.38
C PRO A 84 -4.94 -10.13 14.54
N PRO A 85 -5.92 -10.65 13.78
CA PRO A 85 -6.16 -12.09 13.70
C PRO A 85 -4.90 -12.83 13.23
N GLY A 86 -4.52 -13.87 13.94
CA GLY A 86 -3.31 -14.65 13.65
C GLY A 86 -2.07 -14.17 14.42
N SER A 87 -2.14 -13.05 15.14
CA SER A 87 -1.11 -12.66 16.10
C SER A 87 -1.11 -13.57 17.33
N PRO A 88 0.05 -13.80 17.94
CA PRO A 88 0.12 -14.23 19.34
C PRO A 88 -0.60 -13.21 20.26
N PRO A 89 -1.01 -13.62 21.47
CA PRO A 89 -1.46 -12.66 22.48
C PRO A 89 -0.37 -11.64 22.79
N GLY A 90 -0.72 -10.34 22.70
CA GLY A 90 0.29 -9.28 22.86
C GLY A 90 -0.36 -7.90 22.83
N HIS A 91 0.34 -6.96 22.22
CA HIS A 91 -0.06 -5.56 22.15
C HIS A 91 0.06 -5.01 20.73
N SER A 92 -0.83 -4.07 20.40
CA SER A 92 -0.70 -3.16 19.27
C SER A 92 -0.41 -1.74 19.75
N LEU A 93 0.18 -0.92 18.88
CA LEU A 93 0.36 0.50 19.14
C LEU A 93 -0.95 1.25 18.89
N ASN A 94 -1.42 1.98 19.89
CA ASN A 94 -2.54 2.92 19.76
C ASN A 94 -1.99 4.36 19.67
N ILE A 95 -2.31 5.06 18.57
CA ILE A 95 -2.04 6.49 18.42
C ILE A 95 -3.38 7.22 18.41
N PRO A 96 -3.82 7.80 19.55
CA PRO A 96 -5.07 8.53 19.63
C PRO A 96 -5.00 9.85 18.86
N TRP A 97 -6.13 10.28 18.29
CA TRP A 97 -6.30 11.55 17.59
C TRP A 97 -7.50 12.31 18.13
N VAL A 98 -7.34 13.63 18.30
CA VAL A 98 -8.44 14.54 18.63
C VAL A 98 -8.42 15.70 17.62
N GLY A 99 -9.46 15.81 16.83
CA GLY A 99 -9.60 16.88 15.83
C GLY A 99 -9.49 18.27 16.44
N GLY A 100 -8.60 19.11 15.90
CA GLY A 100 -8.28 20.42 16.45
C GLY A 100 -7.58 20.41 17.82
N GLY A 101 -7.22 19.22 18.34
CA GLY A 101 -6.56 19.06 19.63
C GLY A 101 -5.07 19.37 19.57
N VAL A 102 -4.55 19.89 20.69
CA VAL A 102 -3.10 20.03 20.91
C VAL A 102 -2.55 18.69 21.38
N ASN A 103 -1.37 18.30 20.85
CA ASN A 103 -0.69 17.03 21.19
C ASN A 103 -1.53 15.77 20.92
N SER A 104 -2.33 15.80 19.86
CA SER A 104 -3.04 14.60 19.39
C SER A 104 -2.39 14.07 18.11
N GLY A 105 -2.65 12.80 17.79
CA GLY A 105 -1.94 12.07 16.76
C GLY A 105 -0.51 11.76 17.16
N GLY A 106 0.31 11.50 16.18
CA GLY A 106 1.72 11.21 16.39
C GLY A 106 2.33 10.42 15.26
N HIS A 107 3.64 10.20 15.38
CA HIS A 107 4.35 9.36 14.44
C HIS A 107 5.56 8.68 15.07
N LEU A 108 5.98 7.62 14.39
CA LEU A 108 7.27 6.99 14.54
C LEU A 108 7.98 7.00 13.17
N TYR A 109 9.20 7.52 13.15
CA TYR A 109 9.99 7.64 11.92
C TYR A 109 11.29 6.85 12.03
N LYS A 110 11.54 6.01 11.03
CA LYS A 110 12.71 5.13 10.98
C LYS A 110 13.56 5.43 9.78
N VAL A 111 14.82 5.81 10.02
CA VAL A 111 15.86 5.83 8.99
C VAL A 111 16.41 4.42 8.81
N LEU A 112 16.40 3.95 7.56
CA LEU A 112 17.00 2.68 7.17
C LEU A 112 18.46 2.89 6.79
N ARG A 113 19.38 2.20 7.47
CA ARG A 113 20.83 2.29 7.25
C ARG A 113 21.45 0.89 7.14
N PRO A 114 22.02 0.54 5.97
CA PRO A 114 22.04 1.30 4.72
C PRO A 114 20.65 1.40 4.10
N GLY A 115 20.43 2.39 3.23
CA GLY A 115 19.23 2.49 2.43
C GLY A 115 19.17 1.41 1.35
N VAL A 116 17.99 1.20 0.76
CA VAL A 116 17.74 0.20 -0.29
C VAL A 116 17.81 0.86 -1.67
N ASN A 117 18.57 0.27 -2.58
CA ASN A 117 18.81 0.84 -3.92
C ASN A 117 17.97 0.23 -5.04
N ASP A 118 17.09 -0.71 -4.72
CA ASP A 118 16.25 -1.40 -5.71
C ASP A 118 14.80 -1.47 -5.22
N THR A 119 14.40 -2.54 -4.57
CA THR A 119 13.01 -2.83 -4.21
C THR A 119 12.88 -3.06 -2.72
N ILE A 120 11.85 -2.46 -2.14
CA ILE A 120 11.46 -2.65 -0.75
C ILE A 120 9.98 -3.07 -0.69
N TYR A 121 9.67 -3.87 0.30
CA TYR A 121 8.31 -4.21 0.72
C TYR A 121 8.14 -3.77 2.17
N VAL A 122 7.02 -3.15 2.47
CA VAL A 122 6.63 -2.76 3.83
C VAL A 122 5.24 -3.31 4.09
N ARG A 123 5.14 -4.22 5.05
CA ARG A 123 3.86 -4.76 5.50
C ARG A 123 3.59 -4.28 6.91
N TYR A 124 2.33 -3.90 7.17
CA TYR A 124 1.83 -3.56 8.49
C TYR A 124 0.36 -3.90 8.63
N TYR A 125 -0.09 -3.99 9.86
CA TYR A 125 -1.50 -4.07 10.16
C TYR A 125 -1.98 -2.72 10.69
N ILE A 126 -3.17 -2.32 10.24
CA ILE A 126 -3.84 -1.10 10.69
C ILE A 126 -5.29 -1.39 11.01
N LYS A 127 -5.80 -0.80 12.09
CA LYS A 127 -7.22 -0.81 12.42
C LYS A 127 -7.72 0.61 12.54
N TYR A 128 -8.45 1.01 11.51
CA TYR A 128 -9.14 2.29 11.48
C TYR A 128 -10.33 2.26 12.45
N PRO A 129 -10.65 3.34 13.16
CA PRO A 129 -11.88 3.40 13.96
C PRO A 129 -13.11 3.26 13.06
N ALA A 130 -14.25 2.88 13.64
CA ALA A 130 -15.50 2.67 12.89
C ALA A 130 -16.05 3.95 12.25
N SER A 131 -15.67 5.12 12.76
CA SER A 131 -16.08 6.44 12.26
C SER A 131 -14.89 7.40 12.19
N GLY A 132 -14.96 8.42 11.33
CA GLY A 132 -13.94 9.45 11.16
C GLY A 132 -13.43 9.57 9.74
N ARG A 133 -12.52 10.49 9.54
CA ARG A 133 -11.74 10.71 8.33
C ARG A 133 -10.29 10.36 8.64
N TYR A 134 -9.60 9.70 7.73
CA TYR A 134 -8.32 9.08 8.05
C TYR A 134 -7.23 9.45 7.05
N ALA A 135 -7.24 10.70 6.56
CA ALA A 135 -6.15 11.19 5.71
C ALA A 135 -4.81 11.11 6.43
N HIS A 136 -3.76 10.91 5.67
CA HIS A 136 -2.36 10.89 6.16
C HIS A 136 -2.15 9.94 7.35
N THR A 137 -2.74 8.74 7.26
CA THR A 137 -2.67 7.72 8.30
C THR A 137 -2.27 6.40 7.69
N GLY A 138 -1.15 5.86 8.14
CA GLY A 138 -0.55 4.63 7.62
C GLY A 138 0.96 4.65 7.75
N ILE A 139 1.65 3.88 6.91
CA ILE A 139 3.11 3.94 6.79
C ILE A 139 3.47 4.50 5.42
N TRP A 140 4.26 5.55 5.41
CA TRP A 140 4.83 6.12 4.21
C TRP A 140 6.25 5.60 4.02
N ILE A 141 6.67 5.45 2.79
CA ILE A 141 7.98 4.95 2.37
C ILE A 141 8.65 6.07 1.56
N GLY A 142 9.94 6.28 1.72
CA GLY A 142 10.58 7.30 0.90
C GLY A 142 12.10 7.31 0.97
N GLY A 143 12.62 8.35 0.36
CA GLY A 143 14.04 8.66 0.36
C GLY A 143 14.29 10.14 0.55
N ALA A 144 15.40 10.46 1.20
CA ALA A 144 15.94 11.81 1.34
C ALA A 144 17.44 11.81 1.07
N ASN A 145 17.91 12.85 0.38
CA ASN A 145 19.33 13.07 0.14
C ASN A 145 19.67 14.57 0.32
N PRO A 146 20.47 14.94 1.34
CA PRO A 146 21.08 14.03 2.32
C PRO A 146 20.05 13.28 3.18
N VAL A 147 20.45 12.13 3.74
CA VAL A 147 19.61 11.36 4.67
C VAL A 147 19.27 12.24 5.87
N SER A 148 17.99 12.34 6.18
CA SER A 148 17.46 13.15 7.28
C SER A 148 16.88 12.27 8.37
N GLU A 149 17.06 12.64 9.64
CA GLU A 149 16.40 12.01 10.79
C GLU A 149 14.91 12.42 10.91
N TRP A 150 14.50 13.41 10.13
CA TRP A 150 13.12 13.85 9.99
C TRP A 150 12.86 14.20 8.53
N PRO A 151 11.87 13.60 7.87
CA PRO A 151 11.53 13.99 6.52
C PRO A 151 10.78 15.33 6.57
N ASP A 152 11.19 16.23 5.72
CA ASP A 152 10.36 17.35 5.35
C ASP A 152 9.57 16.95 4.08
N PRO A 153 8.28 16.62 4.15
CA PRO A 153 7.50 16.22 2.99
C PRO A 153 7.36 17.35 1.97
N GLN A 154 7.59 18.63 2.39
CA GLN A 154 7.48 19.82 1.55
C GLN A 154 6.19 19.83 0.73
N ALA A 155 5.07 19.69 1.42
CA ALA A 155 3.74 19.72 0.82
C ALA A 155 3.56 20.97 -0.06
N GLY A 156 2.96 20.78 -1.25
CA GLY A 156 2.79 21.84 -2.23
C GLY A 156 3.97 22.02 -3.20
N SER A 157 5.10 21.34 -3.01
CA SER A 157 6.26 21.40 -3.91
C SER A 157 6.66 20.05 -4.49
N ARG A 158 7.02 20.07 -5.77
CA ARG A 158 7.49 18.89 -6.51
C ARG A 158 8.93 18.53 -6.11
N PRO A 159 9.23 17.24 -5.84
CA PRO A 159 10.60 16.76 -5.70
C PRO A 159 11.46 17.05 -6.93
N ASN A 160 12.75 17.34 -6.72
CA ASN A 160 13.69 17.55 -7.80
C ASN A 160 14.24 16.24 -8.38
N GLY A 161 14.10 15.14 -7.61
CA GLY A 161 14.57 13.81 -7.96
C GLY A 161 15.99 13.48 -7.51
N ASP A 162 16.72 14.45 -6.97
CA ASP A 162 18.01 14.26 -6.30
C ASP A 162 17.93 14.52 -4.79
N ASP A 163 16.81 15.08 -4.34
CA ASP A 163 16.54 15.51 -2.97
C ASP A 163 15.68 14.52 -2.18
N ARG A 164 14.50 14.14 -2.70
CA ARG A 164 13.51 13.32 -2.00
C ARG A 164 12.51 12.66 -2.94
N PHE A 165 11.79 11.68 -2.40
CA PHE A 165 10.51 11.17 -2.90
C PHE A 165 9.71 10.56 -1.75
N ILE A 166 8.38 10.42 -1.94
CA ILE A 166 7.46 9.75 -1.03
C ILE A 166 6.56 8.81 -1.84
N ALA A 167 6.39 7.60 -1.34
CA ALA A 167 5.41 6.63 -1.77
C ALA A 167 4.57 6.25 -0.56
N ALA A 168 3.25 6.35 -0.67
CA ALA A 168 2.37 6.08 0.46
C ALA A 168 1.09 5.38 0.01
N GLY A 169 0.67 4.37 0.77
CA GLY A 169 -0.67 3.82 0.75
C GLY A 169 -1.48 4.43 1.90
N GLU A 170 -2.55 5.16 1.59
CA GLU A 170 -3.34 5.80 2.62
C GLU A 170 -4.83 5.92 2.26
N GLN A 171 -5.64 6.18 3.28
CA GLN A 171 -7.07 6.43 3.10
C GLN A 171 -7.31 7.83 2.51
N ASN A 172 -7.95 7.89 1.35
CA ASN A 172 -8.41 9.13 0.74
C ASN A 172 -9.81 9.50 1.27
N ASN A 173 -9.92 10.62 1.98
CA ASN A 173 -11.19 11.06 2.55
C ASN A 173 -12.19 11.61 1.53
N VAL A 174 -11.74 12.07 0.36
CA VAL A 174 -12.61 12.67 -0.65
C VAL A 174 -13.50 11.63 -1.30
N ILE A 175 -12.92 10.49 -1.67
CA ILE A 175 -13.65 9.39 -2.33
C ILE A 175 -13.81 8.17 -1.42
N ASN A 176 -13.32 8.23 -0.18
CA ASN A 176 -13.36 7.16 0.81
C ASN A 176 -12.78 5.84 0.26
N SER A 177 -11.59 5.94 -0.37
CA SER A 177 -10.83 4.79 -0.88
C SER A 177 -9.46 4.70 -0.22
N PHE A 178 -8.87 3.51 -0.24
CA PHE A 178 -7.45 3.35 0.06
C PHE A 178 -6.66 3.57 -1.22
N GLU A 179 -5.67 4.47 -1.20
CA GLU A 179 -5.03 4.99 -2.40
C GLU A 179 -3.52 5.09 -2.26
N HIS A 180 -2.85 5.20 -3.43
CA HIS A 180 -1.50 5.78 -3.49
C HIS A 180 -1.56 7.29 -3.31
N TYR A 181 -0.63 7.83 -2.53
CA TYR A 181 -0.43 9.26 -2.30
C TYR A 181 1.04 9.60 -2.46
N ASP A 182 1.45 9.85 -3.70
CA ASP A 182 2.86 9.83 -4.09
C ASP A 182 3.40 11.21 -4.45
N TYR A 183 4.68 11.45 -4.05
CA TYR A 183 5.48 12.59 -4.44
C TYR A 183 6.74 12.10 -5.16
N TRP A 184 6.91 12.47 -6.41
CA TRP A 184 8.10 12.16 -7.20
C TRP A 184 8.37 13.27 -8.23
N MET A 185 9.53 13.27 -8.85
CA MET A 185 9.93 14.34 -9.78
C MET A 185 9.04 14.47 -11.03
N GLY A 186 8.28 13.44 -11.38
CA GLY A 186 7.34 13.43 -12.49
C GLY A 186 5.87 13.66 -12.10
N MET A 187 5.58 13.96 -10.83
CA MET A 187 4.21 14.17 -10.37
C MET A 187 3.49 15.32 -11.07
N HIS A 188 2.18 15.22 -11.16
CA HIS A 188 1.31 16.20 -11.79
C HIS A 188 0.79 17.24 -10.78
N PRO A 189 0.70 18.52 -11.17
CA PRO A 189 0.12 19.54 -10.31
C PRO A 189 -1.41 19.37 -10.21
N ASP A 190 -1.99 19.92 -9.16
CA ASP A 190 -3.44 20.08 -9.05
C ASP A 190 -3.99 21.16 -9.99
N GLY A 191 -5.33 21.41 -9.92
CA GLY A 191 -5.98 22.43 -10.74
C GLY A 191 -5.53 23.86 -10.44
N THR A 192 -4.80 24.12 -9.35
CA THR A 192 -4.24 25.43 -8.99
C THR A 192 -2.77 25.58 -9.37
N GLY A 193 -2.14 24.52 -9.84
CA GLY A 193 -0.71 24.46 -10.16
C GLY A 193 0.18 24.07 -8.98
N ALA A 194 -0.40 23.73 -7.83
CA ALA A 194 0.34 23.24 -6.67
C ALA A 194 0.61 21.72 -6.75
N TYR A 195 1.65 21.26 -6.07
CA TYR A 195 2.08 19.88 -6.04
C TYR A 195 1.80 19.26 -4.67
N TRP A 196 0.55 18.85 -4.47
CA TRP A 196 0.15 17.96 -3.39
C TRP A 196 0.34 16.51 -3.84
N GLY A 197 0.40 15.54 -2.94
CA GLY A 197 0.56 14.15 -3.31
C GLY A 197 -0.42 13.70 -4.40
N ASN A 198 0.05 12.96 -5.38
CA ASN A 198 -0.83 12.46 -6.43
C ASN A 198 -1.57 11.21 -5.99
N PHE A 199 -2.88 11.21 -6.15
CA PHE A 199 -3.72 10.04 -5.98
C PHE A 199 -3.77 9.23 -7.28
N LEU A 200 -3.43 7.91 -7.22
CA LEU A 200 -3.15 7.15 -8.43
C LEU A 200 -4.06 5.92 -8.66
N LEU A 201 -5.05 5.70 -7.82
CA LEU A 201 -6.01 4.62 -8.01
C LEU A 201 -7.40 5.15 -8.31
N ASN A 202 -7.86 6.11 -7.51
CA ASN A 202 -9.15 6.79 -7.62
C ASN A 202 -10.33 5.81 -7.74
N ASN A 203 -10.31 4.73 -6.94
CA ASN A 203 -11.32 3.68 -6.98
C ASN A 203 -12.01 3.52 -5.61
N PRO A 204 -13.25 4.00 -5.45
CA PRO A 204 -13.96 3.96 -4.17
C PRO A 204 -14.32 2.55 -3.69
N SER A 205 -14.17 1.53 -4.53
CA SER A 205 -14.37 0.14 -4.11
C SER A 205 -13.17 -0.46 -3.37
N VAL A 206 -12.00 0.19 -3.43
CA VAL A 206 -10.80 -0.23 -2.70
C VAL A 206 -10.78 0.47 -1.34
N GLN A 207 -11.11 -0.23 -0.29
CA GLN A 207 -11.23 0.34 1.06
C GLN A 207 -10.52 -0.53 2.09
N ALA A 208 -9.86 0.10 3.04
CA ALA A 208 -9.49 -0.55 4.29
C ALA A 208 -10.74 -0.70 5.18
N GLY A 209 -10.88 -1.83 5.85
CA GLY A 209 -12.03 -2.09 6.71
C GLY A 209 -12.06 -1.16 7.93
N LYS A 210 -13.15 -0.41 8.11
CA LYS A 210 -13.36 0.39 9.33
C LYS A 210 -13.77 -0.49 10.50
N GLY A 211 -13.15 -0.29 11.66
CA GLY A 211 -13.38 -1.12 12.85
C GLY A 211 -12.81 -2.53 12.75
N GLN A 212 -12.04 -2.83 11.71
CA GLN A 212 -11.45 -4.13 11.47
C GLN A 212 -9.96 -4.00 11.16
N TRP A 213 -9.18 -5.01 11.53
CA TRP A 213 -7.80 -5.09 11.16
C TRP A 213 -7.66 -5.31 9.64
N THR A 214 -6.80 -4.53 9.03
CA THR A 214 -6.43 -4.64 7.61
C THR A 214 -4.93 -4.86 7.52
N CYS A 215 -4.53 -5.93 6.86
CA CYS A 215 -3.15 -6.15 6.45
C CYS A 215 -2.89 -5.27 5.22
N VAL A 216 -1.97 -4.33 5.33
CA VAL A 216 -1.50 -3.49 4.23
C VAL A 216 -0.09 -3.92 3.88
N GLU A 217 0.20 -4.09 2.60
CA GLU A 217 1.56 -4.26 2.11
C GLU A 217 1.79 -3.37 0.89
N GLU A 218 2.93 -2.70 0.88
CA GLU A 218 3.36 -1.82 -0.18
C GLU A 218 4.69 -2.28 -0.75
N MET A 219 4.87 -2.16 -2.06
CA MET A 219 6.14 -2.38 -2.74
C MET A 219 6.54 -1.11 -3.47
N VAL A 220 7.73 -0.62 -3.21
CA VAL A 220 8.35 0.45 -3.96
C VAL A 220 9.60 -0.07 -4.64
N LYS A 221 9.65 0.05 -5.96
CA LYS A 221 10.83 -0.26 -6.78
C LYS A 221 11.38 1.01 -7.38
N LEU A 222 12.64 1.31 -7.10
CA LEU A 222 13.31 2.46 -7.69
C LEU A 222 13.54 2.26 -9.19
N ASN A 223 13.57 3.39 -9.90
CA ASN A 223 14.01 3.38 -11.28
C ASN A 223 15.52 3.13 -11.38
N ASN A 224 15.90 2.27 -12.31
CA ASN A 224 17.28 1.95 -12.62
C ASN A 224 17.44 1.67 -14.14
N PRO A 225 18.31 2.42 -14.88
CA PRO A 225 19.14 3.53 -14.41
C PRO A 225 18.31 4.76 -13.95
N THR A 226 18.98 5.73 -13.34
CA THR A 226 18.34 6.94 -12.80
C THR A 226 17.64 7.82 -13.85
N THR A 227 17.90 7.57 -15.13
CA THR A 227 17.26 8.23 -16.28
C THR A 227 15.98 7.54 -16.73
N ALA A 228 15.73 6.30 -16.30
CA ALA A 228 14.59 5.51 -16.75
C ALA A 228 13.30 5.85 -15.97
N PHE A 229 12.14 5.56 -16.61
CA PHE A 229 10.81 5.66 -16.01
C PHE A 229 10.29 4.25 -15.67
N ASN A 230 11.14 3.41 -15.07
CA ASN A 230 10.85 2.00 -14.78
C ASN A 230 10.72 1.69 -13.29
N GLY A 231 10.54 2.72 -12.45
CA GLY A 231 10.11 2.56 -11.09
C GLY A 231 8.66 2.09 -11.00
N GLU A 232 8.33 1.43 -9.90
CA GLU A 232 7.02 0.83 -9.69
C GLU A 232 6.53 1.11 -8.26
N HIS A 233 5.20 1.12 -8.08
CA HIS A 233 4.52 1.14 -6.79
C HIS A 233 3.35 0.16 -6.83
N ALA A 234 3.28 -0.77 -5.88
CA ALA A 234 2.19 -1.71 -5.78
C ALA A 234 1.64 -1.78 -4.35
N LEU A 235 0.35 -2.10 -4.24
CA LEU A 235 -0.40 -2.09 -3.00
C LEU A 235 -1.24 -3.36 -2.86
N TRP A 236 -1.18 -3.99 -1.68
CA TRP A 236 -2.03 -5.12 -1.31
C TRP A 236 -2.84 -4.78 -0.06
N LEU A 237 -4.08 -5.19 -0.04
CA LEU A 237 -4.95 -5.19 1.13
C LEU A 237 -5.39 -6.62 1.44
N ASN A 238 -5.15 -7.08 2.66
CA ASN A 238 -5.47 -8.44 3.10
C ASN A 238 -4.93 -9.53 2.15
N GLY A 239 -3.71 -9.33 1.63
CA GLY A 239 -3.04 -10.26 0.72
C GLY A 239 -3.50 -10.18 -0.75
N VAL A 240 -4.50 -9.36 -1.07
CA VAL A 240 -4.98 -9.13 -2.43
C VAL A 240 -4.31 -7.90 -3.02
N LYS A 241 -3.62 -8.05 -4.15
CA LYS A 241 -3.03 -6.91 -4.85
C LYS A 241 -4.14 -6.06 -5.48
N VAL A 242 -4.35 -4.86 -4.94
CA VAL A 242 -5.41 -3.94 -5.35
C VAL A 242 -4.95 -2.89 -6.34
N SER A 243 -3.65 -2.63 -6.40
CA SER A 243 -3.05 -1.70 -7.34
C SER A 243 -1.61 -2.07 -7.66
N HIS A 244 -1.18 -1.75 -8.89
CA HIS A 244 0.21 -1.84 -9.31
C HIS A 244 0.42 -0.86 -10.47
N LEU A 245 1.27 0.13 -10.25
CA LEU A 245 1.65 1.11 -11.25
C LEU A 245 3.13 0.93 -11.63
N GLY A 246 3.39 0.97 -12.92
CA GLY A 246 4.73 0.84 -13.48
C GLY A 246 4.78 1.28 -14.94
N PRO A 247 5.89 1.06 -15.66
CA PRO A 247 6.08 1.55 -17.02
C PRO A 247 5.06 0.95 -17.99
N GLY A 248 4.12 1.77 -18.46
CA GLY A 248 3.08 1.37 -19.40
C GLY A 248 1.81 0.78 -18.79
N PHE A 249 1.73 0.65 -17.48
CA PHE A 249 0.55 0.10 -16.80
C PHE A 249 0.30 0.75 -15.41
N PRO A 250 -1.01 0.83 -15.00
CA PRO A 250 -2.19 0.56 -15.82
C PRO A 250 -2.40 1.65 -16.89
N ARG A 251 -3.44 1.51 -17.67
CA ARG A 251 -3.94 2.62 -18.49
C ARG A 251 -4.87 3.49 -17.65
N GLY A 252 -4.90 4.79 -17.95
CA GLY A 252 -5.74 5.72 -17.19
C GLY A 252 -5.75 7.14 -17.74
N LEU A 253 -6.39 8.02 -17.00
CA LEU A 253 -6.57 9.42 -17.32
C LEU A 253 -6.09 10.29 -16.17
N TRP A 254 -5.28 11.30 -16.48
CA TRP A 254 -4.92 12.34 -15.52
C TRP A 254 -5.99 13.45 -15.49
N SER A 255 -6.35 13.86 -14.28
CA SER A 255 -7.17 15.05 -14.02
C SER A 255 -6.59 15.79 -12.82
N GLY A 256 -5.83 16.86 -13.08
CA GLY A 256 -5.03 17.49 -12.05
C GLY A 256 -4.05 16.48 -11.44
N GLY A 257 -3.90 16.46 -10.13
CA GLY A 257 -3.05 15.53 -9.40
C GLY A 257 -3.66 14.12 -9.17
N ARG A 258 -4.65 13.70 -9.98
CA ARG A 258 -5.32 12.39 -9.86
C ARG A 258 -5.20 11.58 -11.12
N PHE A 259 -4.80 10.31 -10.97
CA PHE A 259 -4.80 9.32 -12.05
C PHE A 259 -5.92 8.31 -11.81
N THR A 260 -6.92 8.28 -12.70
CA THR A 260 -8.01 7.32 -12.65
C THR A 260 -7.73 6.20 -13.64
N GLN A 261 -7.71 4.95 -13.15
CA GLN A 261 -7.51 3.80 -14.03
C GLN A 261 -8.69 3.65 -14.99
N ASP A 262 -8.37 3.59 -16.29
CA ASP A 262 -9.33 3.47 -17.39
C ASP A 262 -8.66 2.68 -18.53
N PRO A 263 -9.19 1.53 -18.96
CA PRO A 263 -8.64 0.77 -20.08
C PRO A 263 -8.55 1.55 -21.39
N ALA A 264 -9.42 2.56 -21.58
CA ALA A 264 -9.40 3.46 -22.75
C ALA A 264 -8.41 4.62 -22.62
N GLY A 265 -7.87 4.86 -21.44
CA GLY A 265 -6.91 5.92 -21.15
C GLY A 265 -5.52 5.69 -21.76
N SER A 266 -4.56 6.55 -21.41
CA SER A 266 -3.15 6.39 -21.79
C SER A 266 -2.43 5.44 -20.83
N PRO A 267 -1.38 4.73 -21.29
CA PRO A 267 -0.49 4.00 -20.40
C PRO A 267 0.10 4.94 -19.34
N PHE A 268 0.21 4.45 -18.08
CA PHE A 268 0.94 5.18 -17.04
C PHE A 268 2.41 5.31 -17.45
N GLU A 269 3.01 6.48 -17.22
CA GLU A 269 4.37 6.79 -17.67
C GLU A 269 5.47 6.01 -16.95
N GLY A 270 5.14 5.39 -15.80
CA GLY A 270 6.11 4.79 -14.90
C GLY A 270 6.70 5.82 -13.94
N PHE A 271 7.24 5.36 -12.83
CA PHE A 271 7.88 6.25 -11.87
C PHE A 271 9.34 6.50 -12.24
N ARG A 272 9.73 7.76 -12.16
CA ARG A 272 11.11 8.17 -12.04
C ARG A 272 11.28 8.77 -10.64
N TRP A 273 11.49 7.90 -9.65
CA TRP A 273 11.63 8.27 -8.25
C TRP A 273 12.85 9.15 -8.02
N ARG A 274 13.95 8.87 -8.76
CA ARG A 274 15.22 9.54 -8.59
C ARG A 274 15.91 9.86 -9.91
N SER A 275 16.68 10.96 -9.88
CA SER A 275 17.61 11.36 -10.95
C SER A 275 19.08 11.21 -10.54
N ALA A 276 19.34 10.94 -9.27
CA ALA A 276 20.68 10.74 -8.70
C ALA A 276 20.74 9.41 -7.93
N SER A 277 21.84 8.67 -8.07
CA SER A 277 22.05 7.38 -7.40
C SER A 277 22.23 7.50 -5.87
N ALA A 278 22.59 8.69 -5.39
CA ALA A 278 22.68 8.97 -3.95
C ALA A 278 21.31 8.97 -3.27
N LEU A 279 20.24 9.27 -4.00
CA LEU A 279 18.87 9.16 -3.48
C LEU A 279 18.43 7.69 -3.58
N ASN A 280 18.17 7.07 -2.44
CA ASN A 280 17.67 5.70 -2.32
C ASN A 280 16.49 5.64 -1.35
N ILE A 281 15.86 4.47 -1.19
CA ILE A 281 14.81 4.27 -0.18
C ILE A 281 15.53 4.18 1.16
N ASN A 282 15.34 5.16 2.03
CA ASN A 282 16.09 5.21 3.28
C ASN A 282 15.27 5.59 4.51
N TRP A 283 13.94 5.59 4.40
CA TRP A 283 13.08 5.75 5.56
C TRP A 283 11.70 5.15 5.37
N ILE A 284 11.07 4.83 6.51
CA ILE A 284 9.64 4.59 6.68
C ILE A 284 9.09 5.51 7.76
N TRP A 285 7.82 5.89 7.64
CA TRP A 285 7.15 6.83 8.52
C TRP A 285 5.74 6.38 8.86
N LEU A 286 5.57 5.80 10.05
CA LEU A 286 4.28 5.43 10.61
C LEU A 286 3.64 6.64 11.26
N GLN A 287 2.41 6.98 10.87
CA GLN A 287 1.74 8.16 11.39
C GLN A 287 0.23 8.02 11.51
N ASN A 288 -0.32 8.80 12.44
CA ASN A 288 -1.73 9.15 12.51
C ASN A 288 -1.86 10.67 12.50
N TYR A 289 -2.30 11.22 11.37
CA TYR A 289 -2.54 12.64 11.16
C TYR A 289 -3.79 12.82 10.29
N SER A 290 -4.89 13.32 10.87
CA SER A 290 -6.17 13.49 10.17
C SER A 290 -6.67 14.93 10.31
N PRO A 291 -6.09 15.88 9.54
CA PRO A 291 -6.36 17.33 9.69
C PRO A 291 -7.81 17.72 9.41
N ASP A 292 -8.53 16.88 8.68
CA ASP A 292 -9.92 17.14 8.26
C ASP A 292 -10.97 16.74 9.31
N ASP A 293 -10.56 16.15 10.43
CA ASP A 293 -11.49 15.78 11.48
C ASP A 293 -12.03 17.03 12.19
N PRO A 294 -13.33 17.07 12.48
CA PRO A 294 -13.94 18.18 13.21
C PRO A 294 -13.32 18.36 14.60
N THR A 295 -13.21 19.60 15.06
CA THR A 295 -12.76 19.92 16.41
C THR A 295 -13.54 19.13 17.46
N GLY A 296 -12.82 18.44 18.34
CA GLY A 296 -13.36 17.61 19.40
C GLY A 296 -13.72 16.17 18.98
N PHE A 297 -13.65 15.84 17.68
CA PHE A 297 -13.79 14.47 17.24
C PHE A 297 -12.61 13.65 17.79
N SER A 298 -12.90 12.54 18.47
CA SER A 298 -11.87 11.67 19.06
C SER A 298 -11.89 10.32 18.36
N SER A 299 -10.72 9.85 17.97
CA SER A 299 -10.54 8.53 17.38
C SER A 299 -9.24 7.87 17.86
N THR A 300 -9.13 6.57 17.61
CA THR A 300 -7.93 5.78 17.89
C THR A 300 -7.52 5.04 16.63
N MET A 301 -6.22 4.98 16.38
CA MET A 301 -5.67 4.21 15.30
C MET A 301 -4.73 3.16 15.86
N LEU A 302 -4.95 1.90 15.52
CA LEU A 302 -4.09 0.81 15.97
C LEU A 302 -3.16 0.38 14.85
N PHE A 303 -1.90 0.15 15.19
CA PHE A 303 -0.87 -0.39 14.29
C PHE A 303 -0.21 -1.60 14.92
N ASP A 304 0.17 -2.56 14.09
CA ASP A 304 0.85 -3.76 14.55
C ASP A 304 1.66 -4.42 13.43
N HIS A 305 2.53 -5.35 13.80
CA HIS A 305 3.25 -6.23 12.89
C HIS A 305 3.88 -5.51 11.69
N VAL A 306 4.66 -4.45 11.96
CA VAL A 306 5.41 -3.74 10.90
C VAL A 306 6.63 -4.56 10.52
N VAL A 307 6.73 -4.95 9.26
CA VAL A 307 7.88 -5.66 8.69
C VAL A 307 8.34 -4.94 7.44
N VAL A 308 9.64 -4.72 7.33
CA VAL A 308 10.31 -4.16 6.15
C VAL A 308 11.25 -5.21 5.59
N ALA A 309 11.14 -5.49 4.30
CA ALA A 309 11.96 -6.51 3.64
C ALA A 309 12.28 -6.16 2.19
N THR A 310 13.21 -6.89 1.58
CA THR A 310 13.55 -6.78 0.15
C THR A 310 12.73 -7.71 -0.74
N THR A 311 11.86 -8.55 -0.16
CA THR A 311 10.96 -9.46 -0.87
C THR A 311 9.57 -9.42 -0.25
N TYR A 312 8.56 -9.88 -1.00
CA TYR A 312 7.17 -9.93 -0.56
C TYR A 312 7.01 -10.64 0.79
N ILE A 313 6.32 -9.98 1.73
CA ILE A 313 6.18 -10.40 3.12
C ILE A 313 4.94 -11.26 3.30
N GLY A 314 3.80 -10.80 2.82
CA GLY A 314 2.49 -11.42 3.01
C GLY A 314 1.86 -11.13 4.36
N CYS A 315 0.57 -11.37 4.46
CA CYS A 315 -0.17 -11.25 5.71
C CYS A 315 0.15 -12.41 6.66
N LEU A 316 -0.09 -12.20 7.95
CA LEU A 316 0.01 -13.26 8.96
C LEU A 316 -0.75 -14.50 8.50
N GLY A 317 -0.08 -15.64 8.47
CA GLY A 317 -0.72 -16.93 8.29
C GLY A 317 -1.58 -17.27 9.50
N ALA A 318 -2.66 -18.02 9.30
CA ALA A 318 -3.39 -18.56 10.43
C ALA A 318 -2.44 -19.41 11.30
N THR A 319 -2.34 -19.10 12.60
CA THR A 319 -1.57 -19.93 13.54
C THR A 319 -2.09 -21.36 13.46
N GLY A 320 -1.25 -22.32 12.99
CA GLY A 320 -1.62 -23.72 12.81
C GLY A 320 -1.94 -24.15 11.38
N ALA A 321 -1.84 -23.29 10.37
CA ALA A 321 -1.85 -23.73 8.97
C ALA A 321 -0.53 -24.43 8.66
N ALA A 322 -0.59 -25.76 8.44
CA ALA A 322 0.57 -26.56 8.04
C ALA A 322 1.20 -25.94 6.78
N THR A 323 2.51 -25.74 6.81
CA THR A 323 3.31 -25.39 5.62
C THR A 323 2.91 -26.30 4.46
N PRO A 324 2.55 -25.78 3.26
CA PRO A 324 2.34 -26.61 2.10
C PRO A 324 3.62 -27.41 1.86
N SER A 325 3.54 -28.73 1.97
CA SER A 325 4.66 -29.61 1.61
C SER A 325 5.03 -29.36 0.15
N ALA A 326 6.31 -29.22 -0.13
CA ALA A 326 6.81 -29.10 -1.48
C ALA A 326 6.24 -30.25 -2.35
N PRO A 327 5.79 -29.97 -3.59
CA PRO A 327 5.26 -31.01 -4.46
C PRO A 327 6.33 -32.08 -4.73
N THR A 328 6.11 -33.27 -4.23
CA THR A 328 7.01 -34.42 -4.28
C THR A 328 6.96 -35.19 -5.60
N ASN A 329 6.48 -34.62 -6.71
CA ASN A 329 6.50 -35.32 -8.01
C ASN A 329 6.44 -34.35 -9.19
N LEU A 330 7.51 -33.62 -9.46
CA LEU A 330 7.73 -32.97 -10.76
C LEU A 330 8.36 -33.98 -11.72
N ARG A 331 7.55 -34.66 -12.51
CA ARG A 331 8.03 -35.50 -13.64
C ARG A 331 8.15 -34.56 -14.87
N ILE A 332 9.39 -34.27 -15.25
CA ILE A 332 9.64 -33.57 -16.52
C ILE A 332 9.42 -34.59 -17.65
N VAL A 333 8.33 -34.45 -18.39
CA VAL A 333 8.12 -35.20 -19.65
C VAL A 333 8.83 -34.41 -20.74
N ARG A 334 9.96 -34.91 -21.22
CA ARG A 334 10.59 -34.43 -22.46
C ARG A 334 9.78 -34.99 -23.62
N SER A 335 9.25 -34.11 -24.45
CA SER A 335 8.72 -34.48 -25.79
C SER A 335 9.93 -34.70 -26.71
N GLU A 336 10.00 -35.90 -27.31
CA GLU A 336 10.87 -36.19 -28.43
C GLU A 336 10.42 -35.50 -29.70
#